data_e4e06ea832ce75dbf4fc372a80e2cdeb
#
_entry.id   e4e06ea832ce75dbf4fc372a80e2cdeb
#
_cell.length_a   1.000
_cell.length_b   1.000
_cell.length_c   1.000
_cell.angle_alpha   90.00
_cell.angle_beta   90.00
_cell.angle_gamma   90.00
#
_symmetry.space_group_name_H-M   'P 1'
#
loop_
_entity.id
_entity.type
_entity.pdbx_description
1 polymer ?
#
loop_
_entity_poly.entity_id
_entity_poly.type
_entity_poly.pdbx_seq_one_letter_code
_entity_poly.pdbx_strand_id
1 'polypeptide(L)'
;IMKADVLTIANKKFKSRLIVGTGKYKNMQECASAINASGAEIVTVAVRRVNIADPSKPILMDYIDPKKIMYLPNTAGCFNSKEALRTLRLAREIGGWKIVKLEVLGDKKNLFPEMIETLKSTEILTKEGFKVMVYCNDDPLLCKRLENSGASAIMPLAAPIGSGLGIQNKTNIKILRKQTKVPLIIDAGIGQASDAVEAMEIGCDAVLINTAIAKAKNPIQMAEAMKHAVISGRKSFLSGRITPNLQGSPSTTKKGKI
;
A
#
# COMPACT_ATOMS: atom_id res chain seq x y z
N ILE A 1 -22.10 -9.84 -18.11
CA ILE A 1 -21.99 -9.54 -16.65
C ILE A 1 -20.54 -9.14 -16.41
N MET A 2 -20.27 -7.85 -16.18
CA MET A 2 -18.92 -7.39 -15.84
C MET A 2 -18.48 -8.06 -14.54
N LYS A 3 -17.32 -8.73 -14.57
CA LYS A 3 -16.71 -9.33 -13.40
C LYS A 3 -16.48 -8.25 -12.35
N ALA A 4 -16.90 -8.46 -11.11
CA ALA A 4 -16.69 -7.46 -10.05
C ALA A 4 -15.19 -7.13 -9.93
N ASP A 5 -14.84 -5.84 -9.95
CA ASP A 5 -13.46 -5.35 -9.82
C ASP A 5 -13.01 -5.40 -8.36
N VAL A 6 -12.55 -6.57 -7.93
CA VAL A 6 -12.17 -6.88 -6.53
C VAL A 6 -10.65 -6.98 -6.41
N LEU A 7 -10.07 -6.33 -5.43
CA LEU A 7 -8.68 -6.52 -5.05
C LEU A 7 -8.53 -7.89 -4.35
N THR A 8 -7.61 -8.72 -4.85
CA THR A 8 -7.33 -10.01 -4.23
C THR A 8 -5.88 -10.08 -3.81
N ILE A 9 -5.61 -10.28 -2.52
CA ILE A 9 -4.28 -10.44 -1.93
C ILE A 9 -4.25 -11.73 -1.14
N ALA A 10 -3.33 -12.65 -1.44
CA ALA A 10 -3.18 -13.93 -0.74
C ALA A 10 -4.52 -14.68 -0.58
N ASN A 11 -5.33 -14.75 -1.64
CA ASN A 11 -6.66 -15.35 -1.72
C ASN A 11 -7.76 -14.64 -0.89
N LYS A 12 -7.46 -13.53 -0.21
CA LYS A 12 -8.48 -12.68 0.42
C LYS A 12 -8.95 -11.59 -0.53
N LYS A 13 -10.26 -11.33 -0.52
CA LYS A 13 -10.91 -10.34 -1.39
C LYS A 13 -11.24 -9.07 -0.61
N PHE A 14 -10.96 -7.92 -1.21
CA PHE A 14 -11.18 -6.59 -0.63
C PHE A 14 -11.91 -5.70 -1.65
N LYS A 15 -12.86 -4.93 -1.18
CA LYS A 15 -13.57 -3.91 -1.98
C LYS A 15 -12.76 -2.63 -2.07
N SER A 16 -12.07 -2.27 -0.99
CA SER A 16 -11.22 -1.10 -0.94
C SER A 16 -9.84 -1.39 -1.56
N ARG A 17 -9.34 -0.43 -2.34
CA ARG A 17 -7.98 -0.43 -2.89
C ARG A 17 -7.07 0.56 -2.17
N LEU A 18 -7.58 1.14 -1.07
CA LEU A 18 -6.82 1.98 -0.16
C LEU A 18 -6.43 1.18 1.09
N ILE A 19 -5.13 1.07 1.35
CA ILE A 19 -4.54 0.53 2.57
C ILE A 19 -4.06 1.71 3.39
N VAL A 20 -4.32 1.72 4.70
CA VAL A 20 -3.95 2.85 5.57
C VAL A 20 -2.97 2.41 6.65
N GLY A 21 -1.93 3.24 6.86
CA GLY A 21 -1.03 3.07 7.98
C GLY A 21 -1.62 3.65 9.28
N THR A 22 -1.16 3.13 10.42
CA THR A 22 -1.67 3.50 11.75
C THR A 22 -0.69 4.38 12.55
N GLY A 23 0.41 4.80 11.94
CA GLY A 23 1.41 5.63 12.61
C GLY A 23 1.18 7.13 12.44
N LYS A 24 1.80 7.93 13.35
CA LYS A 24 1.90 9.40 13.27
C LYS A 24 0.61 10.19 13.56
N TYR A 25 -0.51 9.57 13.87
CA TYR A 25 -1.69 10.26 14.37
C TYR A 25 -1.45 10.79 15.79
N LYS A 26 -2.22 11.80 16.21
CA LYS A 26 -2.12 12.39 17.55
C LYS A 26 -2.50 11.40 18.64
N ASN A 27 -3.52 10.58 18.37
CA ASN A 27 -4.02 9.55 19.27
C ASN A 27 -4.75 8.44 18.49
N MET A 28 -5.14 7.37 19.17
CA MET A 28 -5.83 6.23 18.56
C MET A 28 -7.24 6.55 18.08
N GLN A 29 -7.92 7.50 18.72
CA GLN A 29 -9.24 7.98 18.31
C GLN A 29 -9.21 8.66 16.93
N GLU A 30 -8.26 9.58 16.72
CA GLU A 30 -8.06 10.23 15.42
C GLU A 30 -7.68 9.21 14.35
N CYS A 31 -6.79 8.26 14.68
CA CYS A 31 -6.42 7.15 13.81
C CYS A 31 -7.65 6.35 13.37
N ALA A 32 -8.48 5.91 14.32
CA ALA A 32 -9.68 5.14 14.04
C ALA A 32 -10.70 5.93 13.20
N SER A 33 -10.89 7.22 13.51
CA SER A 33 -11.79 8.10 12.75
C SER A 33 -11.32 8.26 11.30
N ALA A 34 -10.02 8.48 11.07
CA ALA A 34 -9.46 8.58 9.74
C ALA A 34 -9.56 7.25 8.96
N ILE A 35 -9.30 6.12 9.61
CA ILE A 35 -9.44 4.80 8.99
C ILE A 35 -10.89 4.54 8.58
N ASN A 36 -11.86 4.84 9.44
CA ASN A 36 -13.29 4.70 9.12
C ASN A 36 -13.68 5.58 7.93
N ALA A 37 -13.25 6.85 7.91
CA ALA A 37 -13.50 7.78 6.81
C ALA A 37 -12.87 7.31 5.49
N SER A 38 -11.69 6.69 5.55
CA SER A 38 -10.99 6.15 4.37
C SER A 38 -11.71 4.96 3.73
N GLY A 39 -12.56 4.26 4.45
CA GLY A 39 -13.17 3.02 4.01
C GLY A 39 -12.17 1.89 3.75
N ALA A 40 -10.97 1.98 4.32
CA ALA A 40 -9.95 0.94 4.17
C ALA A 40 -10.38 -0.35 4.88
N GLU A 41 -10.12 -1.47 4.23
CA GLU A 41 -10.35 -2.81 4.79
C GLU A 41 -9.05 -3.48 5.26
N ILE A 42 -7.92 -2.81 5.04
CA ILE A 42 -6.58 -3.25 5.49
C ILE A 42 -5.88 -2.06 6.17
N VAL A 43 -5.33 -2.32 7.36
CA VAL A 43 -4.49 -1.37 8.07
C VAL A 43 -3.13 -1.98 8.41
N THR A 44 -2.05 -1.22 8.24
CA THR A 44 -0.72 -1.68 8.63
C THR A 44 -0.43 -1.35 10.08
N VAL A 45 0.17 -2.29 10.79
CA VAL A 45 0.59 -2.12 12.20
C VAL A 45 2.05 -2.53 12.36
N ALA A 46 2.86 -1.65 12.95
CA ALA A 46 4.24 -1.99 13.26
C ALA A 46 4.27 -2.95 14.46
N VAL A 47 4.78 -4.17 14.26
CA VAL A 47 4.85 -5.18 15.34
C VAL A 47 5.59 -4.65 16.56
N ARG A 48 6.64 -3.87 16.37
CA ARG A 48 7.40 -3.22 17.46
C ARG A 48 6.59 -2.23 18.32
N ARG A 49 5.43 -1.78 17.83
CA ARG A 49 4.54 -0.82 18.54
C ARG A 49 3.33 -1.49 19.18
N VAL A 50 3.17 -2.80 19.04
CA VAL A 50 2.14 -3.53 19.76
C VAL A 50 2.56 -3.53 21.24
N ASN A 51 1.77 -2.86 22.08
CA ASN A 51 2.05 -2.77 23.50
C ASN A 51 1.77 -4.11 24.17
N ILE A 52 2.80 -4.95 24.30
CA ILE A 52 2.74 -6.24 25.00
C ILE A 52 2.97 -6.03 26.50
N ALA A 53 3.52 -4.87 26.89
CA ALA A 53 4.06 -4.66 28.23
C ALA A 53 3.06 -4.10 29.24
N ASP A 54 1.95 -3.50 28.82
CA ASP A 54 0.98 -2.88 29.72
C ASP A 54 -0.48 -3.17 29.29
N PRO A 55 -1.10 -4.25 29.79
CA PRO A 55 -2.46 -4.65 29.46
C PRO A 55 -3.53 -3.64 29.91
N SER A 56 -3.19 -2.67 30.76
CA SER A 56 -4.15 -1.67 31.25
C SER A 56 -4.37 -0.52 30.30
N LYS A 57 -3.49 -0.35 29.30
CA LYS A 57 -3.61 0.70 28.29
C LYS A 57 -4.40 0.24 27.07
N PRO A 58 -5.31 1.07 26.55
CA PRO A 58 -6.07 0.73 25.36
C PRO A 58 -5.12 0.48 24.19
N ILE A 59 -5.41 -0.58 23.42
CA ILE A 59 -4.69 -0.94 22.21
C ILE A 59 -5.49 -0.52 20.97
N LEU A 60 -4.86 -0.54 19.79
CA LEU A 60 -5.53 -0.14 18.56
C LEU A 60 -6.78 -0.99 18.25
N MET A 61 -6.79 -2.25 18.65
CA MET A 61 -7.92 -3.17 18.45
C MET A 61 -9.16 -2.82 19.24
N ASP A 62 -9.05 -1.99 20.29
CA ASP A 62 -10.18 -1.47 21.05
C ASP A 62 -10.94 -0.38 20.25
N TYR A 63 -10.29 0.25 19.29
CA TYR A 63 -10.84 1.30 18.45
C TYR A 63 -11.19 0.83 17.04
N ILE A 64 -10.53 -0.19 16.54
CA ILE A 64 -10.67 -0.70 15.18
C ILE A 64 -10.92 -2.21 15.25
N ASP A 65 -12.14 -2.62 14.98
CA ASP A 65 -12.58 -4.02 15.08
C ASP A 65 -11.81 -4.92 14.10
N PRO A 66 -11.00 -5.89 14.58
CA PRO A 66 -10.24 -6.79 13.73
C PRO A 66 -11.12 -7.78 12.94
N LYS A 67 -12.42 -7.89 13.25
CA LYS A 67 -13.38 -8.69 12.48
C LYS A 67 -13.79 -7.96 11.18
N LYS A 68 -13.72 -6.63 11.16
CA LYS A 68 -14.11 -5.80 10.02
C LYS A 68 -12.92 -5.36 9.17
N ILE A 69 -11.76 -5.13 9.78
CA ILE A 69 -10.57 -4.61 9.13
C ILE A 69 -9.41 -5.59 9.34
N MET A 70 -8.74 -5.97 8.26
CA MET A 70 -7.57 -6.83 8.34
C MET A 70 -6.36 -6.04 8.84
N TYR A 71 -5.77 -6.52 9.93
CA TYR A 71 -4.49 -6.05 10.41
C TYR A 71 -3.34 -6.69 9.64
N LEU A 72 -2.48 -5.85 9.08
CA LEU A 72 -1.31 -6.25 8.32
C LEU A 72 -0.05 -5.87 9.11
N PRO A 73 0.52 -6.79 9.91
CA PRO A 73 1.73 -6.50 10.66
C PRO A 73 2.91 -6.27 9.72
N ASN A 74 3.73 -5.27 10.06
CA ASN A 74 4.91 -4.90 9.28
C ASN A 74 6.18 -4.86 10.13
N THR A 75 7.32 -4.89 9.45
CA THR A 75 8.65 -4.80 10.03
C THR A 75 9.23 -3.39 10.00
N ALA A 76 8.38 -2.36 10.07
CA ALA A 76 8.84 -0.97 10.07
C ALA A 76 9.93 -0.72 11.11
N GLY A 77 11.05 -0.14 10.68
CA GLY A 77 12.22 0.12 11.52
C GLY A 77 13.17 -1.05 11.67
N CYS A 78 13.07 -2.11 10.87
CA CYS A 78 14.10 -3.16 10.75
C CYS A 78 15.11 -2.75 9.67
N PHE A 79 16.41 -2.91 9.97
CA PHE A 79 17.52 -2.52 9.11
C PHE A 79 18.36 -3.71 8.60
N ASN A 80 17.93 -4.93 8.88
CA ASN A 80 18.54 -6.14 8.38
C ASN A 80 17.54 -7.31 8.38
N SER A 81 17.87 -8.35 7.63
CA SER A 81 17.06 -9.56 7.49
C SER A 81 16.78 -10.24 8.84
N LYS A 82 17.80 -10.36 9.71
CA LYS A 82 17.67 -11.03 11.02
C LYS A 82 16.59 -10.38 11.89
N GLU A 83 16.57 -9.06 11.96
CA GLU A 83 15.55 -8.32 12.70
C GLU A 83 14.15 -8.48 12.09
N ALA A 84 14.04 -8.38 10.77
CA ALA A 84 12.78 -8.52 10.07
C ALA A 84 12.17 -9.92 10.25
N LEU A 85 12.96 -10.97 10.06
CA LEU A 85 12.55 -12.36 10.27
C LEU A 85 12.08 -12.61 11.70
N ARG A 86 12.88 -12.18 12.69
CA ARG A 86 12.50 -12.31 14.10
C ARG A 86 11.17 -11.61 14.40
N THR A 87 11.00 -10.41 13.89
CA THR A 87 9.78 -9.61 14.10
C THR A 87 8.53 -10.29 13.53
N LEU A 88 8.60 -10.83 12.33
CA LEU A 88 7.44 -11.49 11.71
C LEU A 88 7.16 -12.88 12.28
N ARG A 89 8.18 -13.62 12.67
CA ARG A 89 8.00 -14.88 13.41
C ARG A 89 7.30 -14.63 14.74
N LEU A 90 7.71 -13.59 15.48
CA LEU A 90 7.03 -13.18 16.72
C LEU A 90 5.57 -12.77 16.45
N ALA A 91 5.29 -12.03 15.40
CA ALA A 91 3.92 -11.69 15.02
C ALA A 91 3.06 -12.94 14.78
N ARG A 92 3.59 -13.96 14.09
CA ARG A 92 2.91 -15.23 13.90
C ARG A 92 2.65 -15.98 15.20
N GLU A 93 3.61 -16.00 16.10
CA GLU A 93 3.48 -16.67 17.40
C GLU A 93 2.43 -16.01 18.29
N ILE A 94 2.39 -14.68 18.35
CA ILE A 94 1.47 -13.92 19.20
C ILE A 94 0.06 -13.86 18.60
N GLY A 95 -0.07 -13.58 17.32
CA GLY A 95 -1.36 -13.25 16.70
C GLY A 95 -1.77 -14.18 15.56
N GLY A 96 -1.02 -15.22 15.25
CA GLY A 96 -1.33 -16.15 14.16
C GLY A 96 -1.22 -15.52 12.77
N TRP A 97 -0.64 -14.32 12.63
CA TRP A 97 -0.57 -13.60 11.37
C TRP A 97 0.32 -14.31 10.35
N LYS A 98 -0.28 -14.71 9.23
CA LYS A 98 0.43 -15.32 8.09
C LYS A 98 0.59 -14.33 6.92
N ILE A 99 -0.31 -13.35 6.78
CA ILE A 99 -0.19 -12.27 5.79
C ILE A 99 0.53 -11.14 6.48
N VAL A 100 1.67 -10.71 5.93
CA VAL A 100 2.59 -9.76 6.57
C VAL A 100 3.17 -8.79 5.54
N LYS A 101 3.56 -7.59 5.97
CA LYS A 101 4.31 -6.65 5.16
C LYS A 101 5.78 -6.65 5.58
N LEU A 102 6.65 -7.05 4.67
CA LEU A 102 8.09 -7.03 4.85
C LEU A 102 8.66 -5.68 4.44
N GLU A 103 9.43 -5.10 5.32
CA GLU A 103 10.15 -3.84 5.14
C GLU A 103 11.54 -3.98 5.78
N VAL A 104 12.60 -3.95 4.96
CA VAL A 104 13.99 -3.90 5.43
C VAL A 104 14.61 -2.63 4.89
N LEU A 105 15.04 -1.74 5.78
CA LEU A 105 15.52 -0.41 5.44
C LEU A 105 17.05 -0.40 5.29
N GLY A 106 17.54 0.30 4.27
CA GLY A 106 18.97 0.42 3.99
C GLY A 106 19.64 1.56 4.75
N ASP A 107 18.92 2.64 4.99
CA ASP A 107 19.44 3.79 5.74
C ASP A 107 18.37 4.45 6.62
N LYS A 108 18.83 5.14 7.68
CA LYS A 108 17.96 5.80 8.65
C LYS A 108 17.43 7.15 8.20
N LYS A 109 18.07 7.77 7.21
CA LYS A 109 17.76 9.14 6.78
C LYS A 109 16.67 9.13 5.71
N ASN A 110 16.84 8.32 4.68
CA ASN A 110 15.96 8.30 3.52
C ASN A 110 14.97 7.13 3.51
N LEU A 111 15.21 6.12 4.34
CA LEU A 111 14.33 4.94 4.52
C LEU A 111 14.10 4.16 3.21
N PHE A 112 15.10 4.17 2.30
CA PHE A 112 15.07 3.31 1.13
C PHE A 112 15.16 1.84 1.54
N PRO A 113 14.52 0.92 0.78
CA PRO A 113 14.61 -0.50 1.06
C PRO A 113 16.03 -1.01 0.76
N GLU A 114 16.55 -1.85 1.63
CA GLU A 114 17.76 -2.63 1.40
C GLU A 114 17.37 -3.89 0.60
N MET A 115 17.63 -3.87 -0.71
CA MET A 115 17.03 -4.85 -1.61
C MET A 115 17.62 -6.25 -1.52
N ILE A 116 18.91 -6.39 -1.16
CA ILE A 116 19.57 -7.71 -1.00
C ILE A 116 18.97 -8.42 0.22
N GLU A 117 18.91 -7.73 1.35
CA GLU A 117 18.31 -8.26 2.58
C GLU A 117 16.79 -8.47 2.43
N THR A 118 16.09 -7.61 1.66
CA THR A 118 14.68 -7.77 1.34
C THR A 118 14.42 -9.05 0.54
N LEU A 119 15.20 -9.30 -0.50
CA LEU A 119 15.08 -10.52 -1.31
C LEU A 119 15.34 -11.78 -0.47
N LYS A 120 16.43 -11.80 0.27
CA LYS A 120 16.78 -12.90 1.19
C LYS A 120 15.67 -13.16 2.22
N SER A 121 15.13 -12.11 2.83
CA SER A 121 14.04 -12.25 3.81
C SER A 121 12.76 -12.77 3.17
N THR A 122 12.44 -12.32 1.94
CA THR A 122 11.27 -12.81 1.20
C THR A 122 11.38 -14.30 0.93
N GLU A 123 12.52 -14.79 0.44
CA GLU A 123 12.75 -16.21 0.17
C GLU A 123 12.59 -17.08 1.42
N ILE A 124 13.11 -16.63 2.55
CA ILE A 124 12.99 -17.37 3.82
C ILE A 124 11.55 -17.40 4.30
N LEU A 125 10.88 -16.25 4.36
CA LEU A 125 9.52 -16.14 4.88
C LEU A 125 8.50 -16.90 4.03
N THR A 126 8.65 -16.86 2.70
CA THR A 126 7.75 -17.61 1.80
C THR A 126 7.90 -19.11 1.97
N LYS A 127 9.14 -19.62 2.14
CA LYS A 127 9.41 -21.03 2.49
C LYS A 127 8.82 -21.41 3.84
N GLU A 128 8.76 -20.49 4.79
CA GLU A 128 8.11 -20.70 6.10
C GLU A 128 6.56 -20.57 6.05
N GLY A 129 5.98 -20.38 4.89
CA GLY A 129 4.54 -20.33 4.66
C GLY A 129 3.89 -18.96 4.91
N PHE A 130 4.65 -17.90 5.09
CA PHE A 130 4.12 -16.55 5.12
C PHE A 130 3.62 -16.11 3.73
N LYS A 131 2.61 -15.27 3.72
CA LYS A 131 2.12 -14.53 2.56
C LYS A 131 2.69 -13.11 2.66
N VAL A 132 3.78 -12.88 1.94
CA VAL A 132 4.62 -11.69 2.11
C VAL A 132 4.24 -10.62 1.10
N MET A 133 3.81 -9.46 1.58
CA MET A 133 3.68 -8.23 0.82
C MET A 133 4.97 -7.44 1.01
N VAL A 134 5.69 -7.09 -0.08
CA VAL A 134 7.08 -6.68 0.02
C VAL A 134 7.28 -5.22 -0.36
N TYR A 135 7.66 -4.37 0.61
CA TYR A 135 8.16 -3.02 0.34
C TYR A 135 9.50 -3.09 -0.38
N CYS A 136 9.61 -2.42 -1.51
CA CYS A 136 10.77 -2.49 -2.38
C CYS A 136 11.00 -1.16 -3.13
N ASN A 137 12.14 -1.05 -3.82
CA ASN A 137 12.34 -0.01 -4.83
C ASN A 137 11.53 -0.32 -6.10
N ASP A 138 11.54 0.60 -7.05
CA ASP A 138 10.83 0.51 -8.31
C ASP A 138 11.66 -0.14 -9.44
N ASP A 139 12.73 -0.87 -9.11
CA ASP A 139 13.54 -1.60 -10.07
C ASP A 139 12.77 -2.82 -10.63
N PRO A 140 12.49 -2.84 -11.96
CA PRO A 140 11.70 -3.91 -12.55
C PRO A 140 12.33 -5.30 -12.42
N LEU A 141 13.66 -5.40 -12.44
CA LEU A 141 14.37 -6.68 -12.33
C LEU A 141 14.30 -7.23 -10.90
N LEU A 142 14.56 -6.39 -9.91
CA LEU A 142 14.47 -6.79 -8.50
C LEU A 142 13.04 -7.13 -8.09
N CYS A 143 12.06 -6.36 -8.55
CA CYS A 143 10.64 -6.67 -8.32
C CYS A 143 10.25 -8.03 -8.93
N LYS A 144 10.79 -8.36 -10.11
CA LYS A 144 10.57 -9.67 -10.72
C LYS A 144 11.20 -10.81 -9.92
N ARG A 145 12.39 -10.60 -9.36
CA ARG A 145 13.02 -11.57 -8.44
C ARG A 145 12.19 -11.78 -7.17
N LEU A 146 11.66 -10.72 -6.57
CA LEU A 146 10.76 -10.81 -5.41
C LEU A 146 9.49 -11.62 -5.74
N GLU A 147 8.86 -11.38 -6.90
CA GLU A 147 7.71 -12.16 -7.36
C GLU A 147 8.06 -13.64 -7.50
N ASN A 148 9.20 -13.95 -8.14
CA ASN A 148 9.68 -15.32 -8.31
C ASN A 148 10.02 -16.01 -6.99
N SER A 149 10.40 -15.26 -5.96
CA SER A 149 10.62 -15.76 -4.58
C SER A 149 9.31 -15.99 -3.81
N GLY A 150 8.15 -15.78 -4.45
CA GLY A 150 6.84 -16.09 -3.88
C GLY A 150 6.17 -14.93 -3.13
N ALA A 151 6.61 -13.69 -3.37
CA ALA A 151 5.91 -12.53 -2.82
C ALA A 151 4.43 -12.54 -3.22
N SER A 152 3.54 -12.22 -2.28
CA SER A 152 2.09 -12.17 -2.49
C SER A 152 1.60 -10.81 -2.98
N ALA A 153 2.43 -9.78 -2.88
CA ALA A 153 2.25 -8.47 -3.50
C ALA A 153 3.61 -7.78 -3.61
N ILE A 154 3.80 -6.99 -4.66
CA ILE A 154 4.96 -6.11 -4.84
C ILE A 154 4.54 -4.69 -4.50
N MET A 155 5.29 -4.04 -3.61
CA MET A 155 4.94 -2.75 -3.05
C MET A 155 6.07 -1.73 -3.26
N PRO A 156 6.26 -1.23 -4.51
CA PRO A 156 7.31 -0.25 -4.78
C PRO A 156 6.99 1.10 -4.15
N LEU A 157 8.04 1.79 -3.69
CA LEU A 157 7.92 3.18 -3.32
C LEU A 157 7.69 4.06 -4.55
N ALA A 158 6.85 5.07 -4.43
CA ALA A 158 6.75 6.17 -5.40
C ALA A 158 7.85 7.21 -5.16
N ALA A 159 8.17 7.42 -3.89
CA ALA A 159 9.21 8.30 -3.35
C ALA A 159 9.54 7.87 -1.90
N PRO A 160 10.56 8.39 -1.25
CA PRO A 160 10.92 8.02 0.13
C PRO A 160 9.74 8.10 1.10
N ILE A 161 9.74 7.21 2.10
CA ILE A 161 8.69 7.15 3.13
C ILE A 161 8.48 8.53 3.78
N GLY A 162 7.26 9.03 3.72
CA GLY A 162 6.88 10.29 4.34
C GLY A 162 7.31 11.55 3.60
N SER A 163 7.89 11.44 2.39
CA SER A 163 8.34 12.58 1.58
C SER A 163 7.18 13.35 0.93
N GLY A 164 6.09 12.68 0.58
CA GLY A 164 4.96 13.30 -0.11
C GLY A 164 5.26 13.82 -1.52
N LEU A 165 6.30 13.30 -2.17
CA LEU A 165 6.76 13.77 -3.49
C LEU A 165 5.97 13.19 -4.67
N GLY A 166 5.06 12.24 -4.43
CA GLY A 166 4.32 11.55 -5.49
C GLY A 166 5.19 10.55 -6.28
N ILE A 167 4.68 10.07 -7.41
CA ILE A 167 5.36 9.07 -8.24
C ILE A 167 6.49 9.72 -9.03
N GLN A 168 7.74 9.46 -8.64
CA GLN A 168 8.92 10.03 -9.27
C GLN A 168 9.30 9.33 -10.58
N ASN A 169 9.12 8.02 -10.65
CA ASN A 169 9.48 7.23 -11.84
C ASN A 169 8.26 6.48 -12.41
N LYS A 170 7.40 7.22 -13.10
CA LYS A 170 6.20 6.68 -13.74
C LYS A 170 6.51 5.59 -14.78
N THR A 171 7.69 5.66 -15.42
CA THR A 171 8.09 4.69 -16.43
C THR A 171 8.30 3.31 -15.80
N ASN A 172 9.05 3.24 -14.70
CA ASN A 172 9.26 1.98 -14.01
C ASN A 172 7.95 1.40 -13.48
N ILE A 173 7.07 2.22 -12.90
CA ILE A 173 5.76 1.74 -12.42
C ILE A 173 4.91 1.17 -13.58
N LYS A 174 4.92 1.79 -14.76
CA LYS A 174 4.25 1.26 -15.96
C LYS A 174 4.86 -0.08 -16.43
N ILE A 175 6.18 -0.21 -16.36
CA ILE A 175 6.88 -1.48 -16.68
C ILE A 175 6.47 -2.55 -15.67
N LEU A 176 6.53 -2.24 -14.37
CA LEU A 176 6.10 -3.13 -13.30
C LEU A 176 4.66 -3.59 -13.49
N ARG A 177 3.73 -2.67 -13.81
CA ARG A 177 2.33 -3.02 -14.05
C ARG A 177 2.15 -4.04 -15.18
N LYS A 178 2.95 -3.95 -16.24
CA LYS A 178 2.88 -4.87 -17.38
C LYS A 178 3.45 -6.26 -17.07
N GLN A 179 4.49 -6.34 -16.26
CA GLN A 179 5.22 -7.60 -16.02
C GLN A 179 4.79 -8.35 -14.76
N THR A 180 4.23 -7.65 -13.75
CA THR A 180 3.89 -8.25 -12.45
C THR A 180 2.55 -8.97 -12.51
N LYS A 181 2.51 -10.20 -12.03
CA LYS A 181 1.32 -11.06 -11.99
C LYS A 181 0.60 -11.04 -10.63
N VAL A 182 1.31 -10.69 -9.57
CA VAL A 182 0.76 -10.46 -8.24
C VAL A 182 0.32 -8.99 -8.10
N PRO A 183 -0.50 -8.62 -7.10
CA PRO A 183 -0.90 -7.24 -6.90
C PRO A 183 0.29 -6.28 -6.81
N LEU A 184 0.22 -5.19 -7.59
CA LEU A 184 1.15 -4.07 -7.57
C LEU A 184 0.55 -2.93 -6.77
N ILE A 185 1.16 -2.59 -5.64
CA ILE A 185 0.63 -1.63 -4.67
C ILE A 185 1.65 -0.52 -4.47
N ILE A 186 1.30 0.72 -4.75
CA ILE A 186 2.20 1.84 -4.44
C ILE A 186 2.28 2.02 -2.94
N ASP A 187 3.49 1.97 -2.39
CA ASP A 187 3.79 2.11 -0.97
C ASP A 187 4.79 3.26 -0.77
N ALA A 188 4.47 4.18 0.07
CA ALA A 188 5.29 5.37 0.33
C ALA A 188 5.32 6.44 -0.78
N GLY A 189 5.58 7.68 -0.38
CA GLY A 189 5.75 8.81 -1.28
C GLY A 189 4.48 9.53 -1.69
N ILE A 190 3.30 8.96 -1.53
CA ILE A 190 2.02 9.64 -1.80
C ILE A 190 1.85 10.80 -0.83
N GLY A 191 1.63 12.02 -1.37
CA GLY A 191 1.48 13.25 -0.59
C GLY A 191 0.07 13.85 -0.63
N GLN A 192 -0.65 13.63 -1.72
CA GLN A 192 -1.97 14.21 -1.94
C GLN A 192 -2.87 13.31 -2.81
N ALA A 193 -4.14 13.69 -2.93
CA ALA A 193 -5.15 12.90 -3.64
C ALA A 193 -4.79 12.66 -5.11
N SER A 194 -4.22 13.63 -5.82
CA SER A 194 -3.81 13.48 -7.22
C SER A 194 -2.75 12.41 -7.43
N ASP A 195 -1.85 12.21 -6.47
CA ASP A 195 -0.83 11.15 -6.56
C ASP A 195 -1.49 9.76 -6.48
N ALA A 196 -2.50 9.62 -5.62
CA ALA A 196 -3.28 8.39 -5.51
C ALA A 196 -4.12 8.12 -6.77
N VAL A 197 -4.73 9.16 -7.38
CA VAL A 197 -5.40 9.05 -8.68
C VAL A 197 -4.42 8.55 -9.72
N GLU A 198 -3.24 9.18 -9.83
CA GLU A 198 -2.22 8.81 -10.81
C GLU A 198 -1.77 7.35 -10.67
N ALA A 199 -1.50 6.89 -9.44
CA ALA A 199 -1.15 5.49 -9.17
C ALA A 199 -2.22 4.53 -9.72
N MET A 200 -3.49 4.84 -9.46
CA MET A 200 -4.61 4.02 -9.92
C MET A 200 -4.83 4.10 -11.43
N GLU A 201 -4.61 5.27 -12.07
CA GLU A 201 -4.71 5.47 -13.52
C GLU A 201 -3.58 4.77 -14.29
N ILE A 202 -2.39 4.63 -13.70
CA ILE A 202 -1.32 3.77 -14.25
C ILE A 202 -1.74 2.30 -14.26
N GLY A 203 -2.71 1.93 -13.40
CA GLY A 203 -3.26 0.59 -13.29
C GLY A 203 -2.70 -0.20 -12.11
N CYS A 204 -2.08 0.45 -11.13
CA CYS A 204 -1.74 -0.20 -9.88
C CYS A 204 -2.99 -0.79 -9.22
N ASP A 205 -2.83 -1.87 -8.47
CA ASP A 205 -3.96 -2.59 -7.88
C ASP A 205 -4.49 -1.93 -6.61
N ALA A 206 -3.61 -1.23 -5.88
CA ALA A 206 -3.93 -0.49 -4.66
C ALA A 206 -2.85 0.55 -4.34
N VAL A 207 -3.11 1.36 -3.32
CA VAL A 207 -2.13 2.27 -2.70
C VAL A 207 -2.13 2.10 -1.19
N LEU A 208 -0.96 2.23 -0.56
CA LEU A 208 -0.81 2.32 0.89
C LEU A 208 -0.42 3.74 1.27
N ILE A 209 -1.22 4.36 2.13
CA ILE A 209 -1.04 5.76 2.53
C ILE A 209 -1.05 5.85 4.06
N ASN A 210 -0.06 6.52 4.63
CA ASN A 210 -0.02 6.82 6.06
C ASN A 210 0.24 8.31 6.30
N THR A 211 1.45 8.78 6.05
CA THR A 211 1.91 10.13 6.44
C THR A 211 1.04 11.24 5.83
N ALA A 212 0.64 11.11 4.56
CA ALA A 212 -0.19 12.10 3.89
C ALA A 212 -1.55 12.29 4.58
N ILE A 213 -2.11 11.24 5.16
CA ILE A 213 -3.35 11.32 5.96
C ILE A 213 -3.03 11.83 7.36
N ALA A 214 -2.16 11.13 8.10
CA ALA A 214 -1.91 11.39 9.52
C ALA A 214 -1.29 12.77 9.82
N LYS A 215 -0.60 13.38 8.85
CA LYS A 215 0.04 14.71 8.98
C LYS A 215 -0.72 15.82 8.26
N ALA A 216 -1.86 15.53 7.65
CA ALA A 216 -2.74 16.56 7.11
C ALA A 216 -3.27 17.48 8.23
N LYS A 217 -3.63 18.72 7.89
CA LYS A 217 -4.30 19.64 8.82
C LYS A 217 -5.61 19.03 9.37
N ASN A 218 -6.31 18.27 8.53
CA ASN A 218 -7.51 17.50 8.90
C ASN A 218 -7.35 16.06 8.37
N PRO A 219 -6.87 15.12 9.21
CA PRO A 219 -6.64 13.72 8.80
C PRO A 219 -7.91 13.01 8.31
N ILE A 220 -9.05 13.29 8.91
CA ILE A 220 -10.33 12.64 8.55
C ILE A 220 -10.73 13.06 7.14
N GLN A 221 -10.72 14.36 6.85
CA GLN A 221 -11.04 14.90 5.54
C GLN A 221 -10.04 14.43 4.47
N MET A 222 -8.76 14.34 4.82
CA MET A 222 -7.75 13.80 3.89
C MET A 222 -7.98 12.31 3.62
N ALA A 223 -8.38 11.53 4.61
CA ALA A 223 -8.74 10.12 4.44
C ALA A 223 -9.91 9.94 3.46
N GLU A 224 -10.95 10.77 3.56
CA GLU A 224 -12.06 10.81 2.59
C GLU A 224 -11.58 11.20 1.19
N ALA A 225 -10.73 12.22 1.07
CA ALA A 225 -10.17 12.64 -0.21
C ALA A 225 -9.39 11.50 -0.86
N MET A 226 -8.55 10.78 -0.11
CA MET A 226 -7.80 9.62 -0.62
C MET A 226 -8.71 8.46 -1.04
N LYS A 227 -9.80 8.20 -0.30
CA LYS A 227 -10.83 7.22 -0.71
C LYS A 227 -11.40 7.56 -2.09
N HIS A 228 -11.83 8.80 -2.28
CA HIS A 228 -12.40 9.24 -3.54
C HIS A 228 -11.38 9.24 -4.67
N ALA A 229 -10.13 9.61 -4.40
CA ALA A 229 -9.01 9.56 -5.34
C ALA A 229 -8.78 8.14 -5.88
N VAL A 230 -8.69 7.16 -4.99
CA VAL A 230 -8.49 5.76 -5.36
C VAL A 230 -9.66 5.23 -6.19
N ILE A 231 -10.90 5.53 -5.80
CA ILE A 231 -12.10 5.11 -6.53
C ILE A 231 -12.14 5.77 -7.92
N SER A 232 -11.86 7.07 -8.00
CA SER A 232 -11.86 7.82 -9.25
C SER A 232 -10.79 7.32 -10.22
N GLY A 233 -9.54 7.22 -9.75
CA GLY A 233 -8.43 6.74 -10.57
C GLY A 233 -8.64 5.31 -11.08
N ARG A 234 -9.21 4.43 -10.24
CA ARG A 234 -9.53 3.06 -10.66
C ARG A 234 -10.62 3.02 -11.72
N LYS A 235 -11.69 3.80 -11.57
CA LYS A 235 -12.75 3.92 -12.58
C LYS A 235 -12.20 4.49 -13.88
N SER A 236 -11.36 5.52 -13.82
CA SER A 236 -10.68 6.10 -14.98
C SER A 236 -9.85 5.05 -15.72
N PHE A 237 -9.04 4.27 -15.02
CA PHE A 237 -8.26 3.18 -15.60
C PHE A 237 -9.13 2.13 -16.31
N LEU A 238 -10.21 1.68 -15.67
CA LEU A 238 -11.11 0.66 -16.22
C LEU A 238 -11.92 1.16 -17.43
N SER A 239 -12.26 2.45 -17.45
CA SER A 239 -12.97 3.07 -18.55
C SER A 239 -12.09 3.26 -19.79
N GLY A 240 -10.79 3.30 -19.61
CA GLY A 240 -9.83 3.57 -20.67
C GLY A 240 -9.69 5.08 -20.97
N ARG A 241 -8.48 5.47 -21.27
CA ARG A 241 -8.14 6.84 -21.67
C ARG A 241 -8.35 7.05 -23.17
N ILE A 242 -8.88 8.20 -23.58
CA ILE A 242 -8.84 8.59 -24.98
C ILE A 242 -7.38 8.71 -25.46
N THR A 243 -7.12 8.38 -26.71
CA THR A 243 -5.78 8.53 -27.30
C THR A 243 -5.38 10.01 -27.32
N PRO A 244 -4.23 10.38 -26.73
CA PRO A 244 -3.73 11.74 -26.82
C PRO A 244 -3.53 12.16 -28.28
N ASN A 245 -3.99 13.36 -28.64
CA ASN A 245 -3.77 13.95 -29.93
C ASN A 245 -3.18 15.36 -29.75
N LEU A 246 -2.21 15.72 -30.57
CA LEU A 246 -1.62 17.06 -30.57
C LEU A 246 -2.55 18.10 -31.19
N GLN A 247 -3.51 17.69 -32.01
CA GLN A 247 -4.47 18.55 -32.63
C GLN A 247 -5.82 18.51 -31.96
N GLY A 248 -6.47 19.65 -31.82
CA GLY A 248 -7.83 19.75 -31.31
C GLY A 248 -8.82 19.05 -32.24
N SER A 249 -9.84 18.42 -31.64
CA SER A 249 -10.96 17.84 -32.36
C SER A 249 -12.26 18.50 -31.86
N PRO A 250 -13.16 18.97 -32.77
CA PRO A 250 -14.42 19.56 -32.33
C PRO A 250 -15.26 18.57 -31.52
N SER A 251 -15.74 19.00 -30.37
CA SER A 251 -16.63 18.20 -29.51
C SER A 251 -18.06 18.09 -30.11
N THR A 252 -18.43 19.01 -30.98
CA THR A 252 -19.74 19.04 -31.64
C THR A 252 -19.61 18.56 -33.09
N THR A 253 -20.42 17.59 -33.49
CA THR A 253 -20.45 17.12 -34.89
C THR A 253 -21.06 18.19 -35.81
N LYS A 254 -20.50 18.37 -37.01
CA LYS A 254 -21.05 19.31 -38.04
C LYS A 254 -22.45 18.93 -38.52
N LYS A 255 -22.91 17.71 -38.29
CA LYS A 255 -24.28 17.25 -38.58
C LYS A 255 -25.01 17.15 -37.26
N GLY A 256 -25.82 18.17 -36.94
CA GLY A 256 -26.60 18.32 -35.73
C GLY A 256 -27.57 17.16 -35.47
N LYS A 257 -27.02 16.06 -35.01
CA LYS A 257 -27.79 15.01 -34.36
C LYS A 257 -27.24 14.88 -32.95
N ILE A 258 -28.07 15.26 -32.00
CA ILE A 258 -27.93 14.89 -30.59
C ILE A 258 -28.24 13.40 -30.50
#